data_20d6dec398d8934b0b24ae7984ff7111
#
_entry.id   20d6dec398d8934b0b24ae7984ff7111
#
_cell.length_a   1.000
_cell.length_b   1.000
_cell.length_c   1.000
_cell.angle_alpha   90.00
_cell.angle_beta   90.00
_cell.angle_gamma   90.00
#
_symmetry.space_group_name_H-M   'P 1'
#
loop_
_entity.id
_entity.type
_entity.pdbx_description
1 polymer ?
#
loop_
_entity_poly.entity_id
_entity_poly.type
_entity_poly.pdbx_seq_one_letter_code
_entity_poly.pdbx_strand_id
1 'polypeptide(L)'
;MRDVNKDNITDVFMSYFGDETDPRLREIMQSLASHLHNFARDVNLTHAEWLKGIQFLEAAGHISDETRHEFILLSDVLGLSSLVDMLHSDTRGTSSSVLGPFHIAGSPPLPFGGDMKRDFDGQVLVACGRVTDTDGKPIAGAELDIWQTAPNGLYSSQDPAQDTYSFHGLQT
;
A
#
# COMPACT_ATOMS: atom_id res chain seq x y z
N MET A 1 21.61 -22.60 -21.33
CA MET A 1 21.07 -21.52 -22.16
C MET A 1 22.16 -21.07 -23.11
N ARG A 2 22.08 -21.42 -24.36
CA ARG A 2 22.96 -20.91 -25.41
C ARG A 2 22.21 -19.79 -26.09
N ASP A 3 22.91 -18.70 -26.41
CA ASP A 3 22.45 -17.58 -27.23
C ASP A 3 21.45 -16.58 -26.59
N VAL A 4 21.39 -16.47 -25.24
CA VAL A 4 20.63 -15.39 -24.59
C VAL A 4 21.36 -14.07 -24.76
N ASN A 5 20.63 -13.05 -25.22
CA ASN A 5 21.15 -11.70 -25.44
C ASN A 5 20.10 -10.64 -25.06
N LYS A 6 20.47 -9.36 -25.15
CA LYS A 6 19.60 -8.24 -24.76
C LYS A 6 18.28 -8.16 -25.54
N ASP A 7 18.22 -8.75 -26.74
CA ASP A 7 17.05 -8.64 -27.61
C ASP A 7 16.06 -9.78 -27.39
N ASN A 8 16.54 -10.97 -26.98
CA ASN A 8 15.70 -12.15 -26.78
C ASN A 8 15.48 -12.58 -25.31
N ILE A 9 16.09 -11.89 -24.33
CA ILE A 9 15.98 -12.24 -22.90
C ILE A 9 14.53 -12.30 -22.42
N THR A 10 13.65 -11.45 -22.95
CA THR A 10 12.23 -11.43 -22.61
C THR A 10 11.54 -12.72 -23.07
N ASP A 11 11.76 -13.12 -24.32
CA ASP A 11 11.17 -14.35 -24.88
C ASP A 11 11.69 -15.60 -24.17
N VAL A 12 12.98 -15.61 -23.81
CA VAL A 12 13.57 -16.68 -23.01
C VAL A 12 12.92 -16.77 -21.65
N PHE A 13 12.70 -15.65 -20.94
CA PHE A 13 11.98 -15.65 -19.68
C PHE A 13 10.54 -16.19 -19.85
N MET A 14 9.80 -15.76 -20.89
CA MET A 14 8.46 -16.23 -21.17
C MET A 14 8.40 -17.76 -21.41
N SER A 15 9.45 -18.33 -21.98
CA SER A 15 9.53 -19.78 -22.26
C SER A 15 9.63 -20.66 -20.99
N TYR A 16 9.87 -20.08 -19.81
CA TYR A 16 9.90 -20.84 -18.54
C TYR A 16 8.50 -21.18 -18.01
N PHE A 17 7.45 -20.52 -18.47
CA PHE A 17 6.09 -20.79 -18.04
C PHE A 17 5.53 -22.00 -18.81
N GLY A 18 5.51 -23.16 -18.14
CA GLY A 18 4.91 -24.38 -18.66
C GLY A 18 3.38 -24.40 -18.59
N ASP A 19 2.77 -25.46 -19.13
CA ASP A 19 1.30 -25.60 -19.16
C ASP A 19 0.68 -25.70 -17.76
N GLU A 20 1.43 -26.14 -16.76
CA GLU A 20 1.00 -26.23 -15.37
C GLU A 20 0.94 -24.87 -14.66
N THR A 21 1.43 -23.79 -15.27
CA THR A 21 1.38 -22.45 -14.67
C THR A 21 -0.05 -21.92 -14.75
N ASP A 22 -0.57 -21.43 -13.61
CA ASP A 22 -1.86 -20.75 -13.59
C ASP A 22 -1.94 -19.67 -14.68
N PRO A 23 -2.99 -19.66 -15.52
CA PRO A 23 -3.08 -18.75 -16.66
C PRO A 23 -3.01 -17.27 -16.27
N ARG A 24 -3.62 -16.89 -15.13
CA ARG A 24 -3.62 -15.51 -14.67
C ARG A 24 -2.25 -15.10 -14.14
N LEU A 25 -1.59 -15.98 -13.39
CA LEU A 25 -0.22 -15.76 -12.94
C LEU A 25 0.74 -15.61 -14.13
N ARG A 26 0.58 -16.44 -15.16
CA ARG A 26 1.37 -16.35 -16.40
C ARG A 26 1.19 -14.98 -17.06
N GLU A 27 -0.04 -14.52 -17.24
CA GLU A 27 -0.35 -13.20 -17.81
C GLU A 27 0.31 -12.06 -17.03
N ILE A 28 0.17 -12.06 -15.70
CA ILE A 28 0.76 -11.04 -14.82
C ILE A 28 2.28 -11.03 -14.94
N MET A 29 2.91 -12.19 -14.84
CA MET A 29 4.38 -12.30 -14.87
C MET A 29 4.97 -11.94 -16.24
N GLN A 30 4.28 -12.30 -17.32
CA GLN A 30 4.67 -11.93 -18.67
C GLN A 30 4.63 -10.41 -18.87
N SER A 31 3.54 -9.77 -18.44
CA SER A 31 3.41 -8.32 -18.50
C SER A 31 4.47 -7.62 -17.65
N LEU A 32 4.63 -8.04 -16.39
CA LEU A 32 5.63 -7.48 -15.48
C LEU A 32 7.06 -7.57 -16.04
N ALA A 33 7.47 -8.75 -16.49
CA ALA A 33 8.81 -8.94 -17.03
C ALA A 33 9.06 -8.11 -18.30
N SER A 34 8.07 -8.02 -19.20
CA SER A 34 8.17 -7.18 -20.39
C SER A 34 8.39 -5.71 -20.02
N HIS A 35 7.63 -5.18 -19.08
CA HIS A 35 7.76 -3.79 -18.65
C HIS A 35 9.08 -3.52 -17.90
N LEU A 36 9.54 -4.45 -17.05
CA LEU A 36 10.85 -4.32 -16.40
C LEU A 36 12.01 -4.35 -17.40
N HIS A 37 11.97 -5.24 -18.38
CA HIS A 37 13.02 -5.32 -19.40
C HIS A 37 12.99 -4.07 -20.30
N ASN A 38 11.81 -3.56 -20.65
CA ASN A 38 11.69 -2.33 -21.43
C ASN A 38 12.18 -1.13 -20.62
N PHE A 39 11.77 -1.01 -19.36
CA PHE A 39 12.32 0.02 -18.47
C PHE A 39 13.84 0.04 -18.46
N ALA A 40 14.48 -1.13 -18.27
CA ALA A 40 15.94 -1.21 -18.25
C ALA A 40 16.58 -0.76 -19.58
N ARG A 41 15.94 -1.06 -20.71
CA ARG A 41 16.40 -0.62 -22.05
C ARG A 41 16.18 0.87 -22.27
N ASP A 42 15.00 1.38 -21.91
CA ASP A 42 14.58 2.78 -22.15
C ASP A 42 15.47 3.77 -21.42
N VAL A 43 15.82 3.45 -20.16
CA VAL A 43 16.72 4.30 -19.36
C VAL A 43 18.20 3.94 -19.52
N ASN A 44 18.53 2.91 -20.33
CA ASN A 44 19.89 2.37 -20.45
C ASN A 44 20.52 2.09 -19.06
N LEU A 45 19.80 1.35 -18.22
CA LEU A 45 20.12 1.12 -16.81
C LEU A 45 21.51 0.53 -16.64
N THR A 46 22.36 1.20 -15.88
CA THR A 46 23.70 0.71 -15.59
C THR A 46 23.70 -0.32 -14.45
N HIS A 47 24.74 -1.16 -14.40
CA HIS A 47 24.89 -2.15 -13.33
C HIS A 47 24.95 -1.50 -11.92
N ALA A 48 25.58 -0.34 -11.81
CA ALA A 48 25.67 0.40 -10.54
C ALA A 48 24.30 0.94 -10.09
N GLU A 49 23.48 1.42 -10.99
CA GLU A 49 22.11 1.90 -10.70
C GLU A 49 21.19 0.73 -10.34
N TRP A 50 21.26 -0.37 -11.12
CA TRP A 50 20.56 -1.61 -10.79
C TRP A 50 20.90 -2.11 -9.37
N LEU A 51 22.18 -2.16 -9.03
CA LEU A 51 22.64 -2.60 -7.71
C LEU A 51 22.12 -1.69 -6.57
N LYS A 52 22.09 -0.36 -6.80
CA LYS A 52 21.47 0.58 -5.83
C LYS A 52 19.99 0.29 -5.62
N GLY A 53 19.26 -0.04 -6.68
CA GLY A 53 17.86 -0.43 -6.58
C GLY A 53 17.67 -1.71 -5.75
N ILE A 54 18.51 -2.72 -5.95
CA ILE A 54 18.49 -3.95 -5.16
C ILE A 54 18.80 -3.67 -3.68
N GLN A 55 19.83 -2.88 -3.38
CA GLN A 55 20.18 -2.49 -2.01
C GLN A 55 19.07 -1.70 -1.32
N PHE A 56 18.37 -0.84 -2.04
CA PHE A 56 17.19 -0.16 -1.50
C PHE A 56 16.08 -1.13 -1.12
N LEU A 57 15.74 -2.10 -2.00
CA LEU A 57 14.73 -3.12 -1.71
C LEU A 57 15.14 -4.01 -0.53
N GLU A 58 16.42 -4.37 -0.43
CA GLU A 58 16.97 -5.11 0.70
C GLU A 58 16.83 -4.34 2.01
N ALA A 59 17.18 -3.06 2.03
CA ALA A 59 17.02 -2.19 3.19
C ALA A 59 15.55 -2.03 3.61
N ALA A 60 14.64 -1.84 2.65
CA ALA A 60 13.20 -1.80 2.91
C ALA A 60 12.69 -3.13 3.51
N GLY A 61 13.19 -4.27 3.00
CA GLY A 61 12.85 -5.59 3.55
C GLY A 61 13.31 -5.78 4.99
N HIS A 62 14.50 -5.28 5.35
CA HIS A 62 15.04 -5.40 6.70
C HIS A 62 14.28 -4.60 7.76
N ILE A 63 13.60 -3.52 7.38
CA ILE A 63 12.81 -2.70 8.31
C ILE A 63 11.31 -2.98 8.22
N SER A 64 10.88 -3.89 7.35
CA SER A 64 9.48 -4.34 7.27
C SER A 64 9.21 -5.43 8.30
N ASP A 65 8.04 -5.36 8.96
CA ASP A 65 7.53 -6.36 9.90
C ASP A 65 5.99 -6.46 9.79
N GLU A 66 5.34 -7.13 10.73
CA GLU A 66 3.89 -7.33 10.74
C GLU A 66 3.07 -6.04 10.90
N THR A 67 3.69 -4.96 11.37
CA THR A 67 3.05 -3.65 11.63
C THR A 67 3.61 -2.53 10.76
N ARG A 68 4.67 -2.81 10.00
CA ARG A 68 5.38 -1.85 9.17
C ARG A 68 5.62 -2.40 7.77
N HIS A 69 4.87 -1.93 6.80
CA HIS A 69 4.84 -2.45 5.43
C HIS A 69 5.53 -1.52 4.43
N GLU A 70 6.87 -1.50 4.43
CA GLU A 70 7.65 -0.59 3.57
C GLU A 70 7.46 -0.85 2.06
N PHE A 71 7.15 -2.08 1.65
CA PHE A 71 6.82 -2.36 0.25
C PHE A 71 5.46 -1.79 -0.16
N ILE A 72 4.48 -1.72 0.76
CA ILE A 72 3.23 -1.01 0.51
C ILE A 72 3.51 0.48 0.38
N LEU A 73 4.31 1.06 1.28
CA LEU A 73 4.73 2.46 1.18
C LEU A 73 5.42 2.76 -0.16
N LEU A 74 6.32 1.89 -0.61
CA LEU A 74 6.97 2.03 -1.92
C LEU A 74 5.95 2.02 -3.06
N SER A 75 4.98 1.09 -3.03
CA SER A 75 3.89 1.02 -4.00
C SER A 75 3.04 2.28 -4.01
N ASP A 76 2.74 2.84 -2.83
CA ASP A 76 1.97 4.08 -2.66
C ASP A 76 2.72 5.28 -3.24
N VAL A 77 4.00 5.43 -2.93
CA VAL A 77 4.87 6.51 -3.44
C VAL A 77 5.00 6.44 -4.96
N LEU A 78 5.07 5.23 -5.54
CA LEU A 78 5.07 5.01 -6.98
C LEU A 78 3.69 5.19 -7.63
N GLY A 79 2.62 5.35 -6.84
CA GLY A 79 1.25 5.49 -7.32
C GLY A 79 0.61 4.18 -7.79
N LEU A 80 1.29 3.03 -7.64
CA LEU A 80 0.77 1.75 -8.10
C LEU A 80 -0.46 1.31 -7.30
N SER A 81 -0.44 1.43 -5.98
CA SER A 81 -1.58 1.10 -5.12
C SER A 81 -2.80 1.93 -5.50
N SER A 82 -2.62 3.24 -5.67
CA SER A 82 -3.70 4.15 -6.09
C SER A 82 -4.24 3.80 -7.48
N LEU A 83 -3.37 3.43 -8.41
CA LEU A 83 -3.79 3.00 -9.74
C LEU A 83 -4.64 1.72 -9.69
N VAL A 84 -4.19 0.71 -8.93
CA VAL A 84 -4.94 -0.55 -8.76
C VAL A 84 -6.32 -0.29 -8.15
N ASP A 85 -6.41 0.59 -7.16
CA ASP A 85 -7.65 1.00 -6.54
C ASP A 85 -8.58 1.68 -7.56
N MET A 86 -8.08 2.66 -8.32
CA MET A 86 -8.86 3.35 -9.36
C MET A 86 -9.36 2.41 -10.48
N LEU A 87 -8.61 1.36 -10.83
CA LEU A 87 -9.03 0.39 -11.83
C LEU A 87 -10.26 -0.42 -11.42
N HIS A 88 -10.56 -0.50 -10.11
CA HIS A 88 -11.62 -1.32 -9.54
C HIS A 88 -12.67 -0.52 -8.76
N SER A 89 -12.48 0.79 -8.59
CA SER A 89 -13.42 1.63 -7.83
C SER A 89 -14.72 1.89 -8.60
N ASP A 90 -15.84 1.88 -7.87
CA ASP A 90 -17.13 2.38 -8.38
C ASP A 90 -17.16 3.90 -8.25
N THR A 91 -17.32 4.59 -9.37
CA THR A 91 -17.34 6.07 -9.43
C THR A 91 -18.60 6.72 -8.86
N ARG A 92 -19.61 5.94 -8.43
CA ARG A 92 -20.87 6.43 -7.88
C ARG A 92 -20.81 6.82 -6.41
N GLY A 93 -19.81 6.34 -5.67
CA GLY A 93 -19.60 6.63 -4.25
C GLY A 93 -18.54 7.69 -3.99
N THR A 94 -18.16 7.84 -2.74
CA THR A 94 -16.96 8.59 -2.34
C THR A 94 -15.74 7.97 -3.00
N SER A 95 -14.86 8.80 -3.55
CA SER A 95 -13.60 8.32 -4.13
C SER A 95 -12.83 7.52 -3.09
N SER A 96 -12.40 6.32 -3.49
CA SER A 96 -11.61 5.47 -2.64
C SER A 96 -10.13 5.92 -2.63
N SER A 97 -9.41 5.48 -1.64
CA SER A 97 -7.98 5.70 -1.47
C SER A 97 -7.35 4.43 -0.91
N VAL A 98 -6.04 4.32 -1.01
CA VAL A 98 -5.30 3.19 -0.42
C VAL A 98 -5.39 3.20 1.10
N LEU A 99 -5.38 2.01 1.71
CA LEU A 99 -5.39 1.84 3.16
C LEU A 99 -4.14 2.45 3.81
N GLY A 100 -3.04 2.43 3.10
CA GLY A 100 -1.73 2.88 3.58
C GLY A 100 -0.96 1.82 4.37
N PRO A 101 0.34 2.06 4.61
CA PRO A 101 1.24 1.05 5.19
C PRO A 101 1.22 0.99 6.73
N PHE A 102 0.46 1.86 7.41
CA PHE A 102 0.46 2.02 8.87
C PHE A 102 -0.88 1.70 9.53
N HIS A 103 -1.82 1.14 8.79
CA HIS A 103 -3.04 0.59 9.35
C HIS A 103 -2.71 -0.64 10.20
N ILE A 104 -3.25 -0.69 11.42
CA ILE A 104 -3.15 -1.83 12.34
C ILE A 104 -4.55 -2.35 12.60
N ALA A 105 -4.81 -3.61 12.26
CA ALA A 105 -6.12 -4.23 12.49
C ALA A 105 -6.42 -4.37 13.99
N GLY A 106 -7.70 -4.28 14.36
CA GLY A 106 -8.13 -4.46 15.73
C GLY A 106 -8.10 -3.20 16.58
N SER A 107 -8.31 -2.04 15.96
CA SER A 107 -8.47 -0.75 16.65
C SER A 107 -9.45 -0.86 17.83
N PRO A 108 -9.15 -0.23 18.99
CA PRO A 108 -10.03 -0.27 20.14
C PRO A 108 -11.37 0.45 19.86
N PRO A 109 -12.48 0.03 20.49
CA PRO A 109 -13.75 0.73 20.36
C PRO A 109 -13.64 2.22 20.73
N LEU A 110 -14.17 3.07 19.88
CA LEU A 110 -14.25 4.52 20.09
C LEU A 110 -15.73 4.91 20.17
N PRO A 111 -16.23 5.41 21.33
CA PRO A 111 -17.60 5.87 21.42
C PRO A 111 -17.85 7.09 20.54
N PHE A 112 -19.09 7.34 20.13
CA PHE A 112 -19.46 8.54 19.40
C PHE A 112 -19.02 9.81 20.13
N GLY A 113 -18.28 10.68 19.45
CA GLY A 113 -17.65 11.87 20.05
C GLY A 113 -16.45 11.58 20.95
N GLY A 114 -15.93 10.36 20.91
CA GLY A 114 -14.72 9.97 21.64
C GLY A 114 -13.48 10.70 21.16
N ASP A 115 -12.52 10.87 22.07
CA ASP A 115 -11.24 11.52 21.81
C ASP A 115 -10.12 10.47 21.68
N MET A 116 -9.45 10.46 20.54
CA MET A 116 -8.28 9.60 20.30
C MET A 116 -6.97 10.24 20.74
N LYS A 117 -6.97 11.53 21.07
CA LYS A 117 -5.76 12.29 21.43
C LYS A 117 -5.06 11.75 22.69
N ARG A 118 -5.83 11.24 23.67
CA ARG A 118 -5.32 10.84 24.98
C ARG A 118 -4.47 11.97 25.59
N ASP A 119 -3.25 11.68 26.07
CA ASP A 119 -2.35 12.62 26.77
C ASP A 119 -1.41 13.40 25.83
N PHE A 120 -1.63 13.35 24.52
CA PHE A 120 -0.78 14.08 23.57
C PHE A 120 -1.24 15.53 23.39
N ASP A 121 -0.28 16.47 23.35
CA ASP A 121 -0.52 17.86 22.98
C ASP A 121 -0.57 18.03 21.46
N GLY A 122 -1.48 18.85 20.97
CA GLY A 122 -1.64 19.13 19.55
C GLY A 122 -2.87 19.97 19.24
N GLN A 123 -3.03 20.35 17.99
CA GLN A 123 -4.24 21.04 17.52
C GLN A 123 -5.41 20.05 17.47
N VAL A 124 -6.56 20.46 17.98
CA VAL A 124 -7.77 19.64 17.96
C VAL A 124 -8.39 19.64 16.58
N LEU A 125 -8.61 18.47 16.02
CA LEU A 125 -9.44 18.23 14.85
C LEU A 125 -10.75 17.56 15.28
N VAL A 126 -11.88 18.14 14.94
CA VAL A 126 -13.19 17.52 15.11
C VAL A 126 -13.68 17.05 13.74
N ALA A 127 -13.83 15.75 13.56
CA ALA A 127 -14.41 15.15 12.37
C ALA A 127 -15.87 14.76 12.63
N CYS A 128 -16.77 15.13 11.72
CA CYS A 128 -18.17 14.70 11.77
C CYS A 128 -18.70 14.44 10.37
N GLY A 129 -19.65 13.53 10.25
CA GLY A 129 -20.20 13.16 8.94
C GLY A 129 -21.35 12.17 9.04
N ARG A 130 -21.73 11.63 7.90
CA ARG A 130 -22.72 10.55 7.76
C ARG A 130 -22.23 9.55 6.73
N VAL A 131 -22.43 8.27 7.01
CA VAL A 131 -22.24 7.20 6.03
C VAL A 131 -23.59 6.90 5.38
N THR A 132 -23.64 7.01 4.05
CA THR A 132 -24.86 6.78 3.28
C THR A 132 -24.57 5.86 2.10
N ASP A 133 -25.60 5.21 1.58
CA ASP A 133 -25.52 4.58 0.27
C ASP A 133 -25.50 5.65 -0.87
N THR A 134 -25.40 5.19 -2.11
CA THR A 134 -25.36 6.07 -3.29
C THR A 134 -26.65 6.82 -3.56
N ASP A 135 -27.75 6.47 -2.91
CA ASP A 135 -29.04 7.17 -2.96
C ASP A 135 -29.21 8.17 -1.81
N GLY A 136 -28.19 8.33 -0.97
CA GLY A 136 -28.18 9.23 0.18
C GLY A 136 -28.90 8.69 1.43
N LYS A 137 -29.26 7.39 1.45
CA LYS A 137 -29.90 6.76 2.58
C LYS A 137 -28.86 6.35 3.63
N PRO A 138 -29.05 6.67 4.92
CA PRO A 138 -28.10 6.30 5.97
C PRO A 138 -27.88 4.80 6.06
N ILE A 139 -26.62 4.40 6.25
CA ILE A 139 -26.21 3.02 6.52
C ILE A 139 -26.03 2.89 8.03
N ALA A 140 -26.99 2.21 8.68
CA ALA A 140 -26.92 1.95 10.12
C ALA A 140 -25.88 0.87 10.44
N GLY A 141 -25.11 1.06 11.52
CA GLY A 141 -24.09 0.11 11.94
C GLY A 141 -22.87 0.08 11.02
N ALA A 142 -22.61 1.17 10.27
CA ALA A 142 -21.34 1.30 9.54
C ALA A 142 -20.19 1.46 10.53
N GLU A 143 -19.14 0.68 10.34
CA GLU A 143 -17.91 0.77 11.12
C GLU A 143 -16.93 1.75 10.48
N LEU A 144 -16.40 2.68 11.27
CA LEU A 144 -15.38 3.63 10.89
C LEU A 144 -14.10 3.30 11.65
N ASP A 145 -13.13 2.71 10.97
CA ASP A 145 -11.78 2.52 11.52
C ASP A 145 -10.94 3.76 11.23
N ILE A 146 -10.46 4.42 12.28
CA ILE A 146 -9.80 5.72 12.19
C ILE A 146 -8.40 5.59 12.77
N TRP A 147 -7.39 6.04 12.02
CA TRP A 147 -6.02 6.13 12.52
C TRP A 147 -5.32 7.36 11.94
N GLN A 148 -4.39 7.90 12.72
CA GLN A 148 -3.60 9.07 12.31
C GLN A 148 -2.24 9.09 13.00
N THR A 149 -1.36 9.97 12.55
CA THR A 149 -0.09 10.25 13.23
C THR A 149 -0.29 11.00 14.55
N ALA A 150 0.64 10.85 15.48
CA ALA A 150 0.81 11.74 16.60
C ALA A 150 1.27 13.14 16.14
N PRO A 151 1.27 14.16 17.01
CA PRO A 151 1.72 15.52 16.65
C PRO A 151 3.16 15.61 16.15
N ASN A 152 4.00 14.63 16.43
CA ASN A 152 5.36 14.53 15.88
C ASN A 152 5.42 14.01 14.43
N GLY A 153 4.27 13.69 13.83
CA GLY A 153 4.16 13.17 12.46
C GLY A 153 4.42 11.67 12.31
N LEU A 154 4.57 10.92 13.41
CA LEU A 154 4.81 9.48 13.39
C LEU A 154 3.56 8.70 13.79
N TYR A 155 3.31 7.58 13.11
CA TYR A 155 2.32 6.59 13.52
C TYR A 155 2.85 5.75 14.70
N SER A 156 1.94 5.10 15.42
CA SER A 156 2.30 4.26 16.57
C SER A 156 3.29 3.14 16.23
N SER A 157 3.21 2.57 15.02
CA SER A 157 4.17 1.56 14.52
C SER A 157 5.57 2.12 14.20
N GLN A 158 5.72 3.43 14.11
CA GLN A 158 6.98 4.09 13.80
C GLN A 158 7.68 4.69 15.03
N ASP A 159 6.95 4.85 16.13
CA ASP A 159 7.43 5.55 17.34
C ASP A 159 7.33 4.63 18.56
N PRO A 160 8.47 4.10 19.07
CA PRO A 160 8.49 3.23 20.25
C PRO A 160 7.97 3.87 21.54
N ALA A 161 7.82 5.20 21.57
CA ALA A 161 7.23 5.93 22.71
C ALA A 161 5.70 5.91 22.72
N GLN A 162 5.09 5.43 21.65
CA GLN A 162 3.64 5.29 21.51
C GLN A 162 3.18 3.86 21.80
N ASP A 163 2.00 3.71 22.42
CA ASP A 163 1.31 2.41 22.48
C ASP A 163 0.85 2.00 21.08
N THR A 164 0.73 0.69 20.84
CA THR A 164 0.35 0.12 19.52
C THR A 164 -0.88 0.78 18.89
N TYR A 165 -1.88 1.11 19.70
CA TYR A 165 -3.13 1.73 19.25
C TYR A 165 -3.26 3.21 19.63
N SER A 166 -2.14 3.93 19.80
CA SER A 166 -2.19 5.39 19.94
C SER A 166 -2.78 6.01 18.67
N PHE A 167 -3.75 6.90 18.84
CA PHE A 167 -4.52 7.52 17.73
C PHE A 167 -5.23 6.54 16.79
N HIS A 168 -5.65 5.39 17.33
CA HIS A 168 -6.52 4.43 16.65
C HIS A 168 -7.87 4.34 17.34
N GLY A 169 -8.96 4.19 16.57
CA GLY A 169 -10.29 4.02 17.13
C GLY A 169 -11.27 3.46 16.10
N LEU A 170 -12.07 2.47 16.54
CA LEU A 170 -13.18 1.88 15.78
C LEU A 170 -14.49 2.44 16.31
N GLN A 171 -15.19 3.24 15.52
CA GLN A 171 -16.50 3.80 15.81
C GLN A 171 -17.58 3.05 15.04
N THR A 172 -18.68 2.68 15.72
CA THR A 172 -19.86 2.01 15.13
C THR A 172 -21.07 2.93 15.17
#